data_93ae476e8408cafb60235e01d18ada7d
#
_entry.id   93ae476e8408cafb60235e01d18ada7d
#
_cell.length_a   1.000
_cell.length_b   1.000
_cell.length_c   1.000
_cell.angle_alpha   90.00
_cell.angle_beta   90.00
_cell.angle_gamma   90.00
#
_symmetry.space_group_name_H-M   'P 1'
#
loop_
_entity.id
_entity.type
_entity.pdbx_description
1 polymer ?
#
loop_
_entity_poly.entity_id
_entity_poly.type
_entity_poly.pdbx_seq_one_letter_code
_entity_poly.pdbx_strand_id
1 'polypeptide(L)'
;SLVDICKKNGATLTFNTSIQNIENDKRNIKKIITNKGNFQADKYVLACAAYSPFIAKMAGDYLPIYPVKGYSITVPIINYEKVPVHSGIDEDNLLAFSLMGDKIRFTSVAEISGYDATYTPSNFTEIVNLAESLFPNAFDFSKIEYWAGLRPMTPNGSPIFGTGKMENLYYNTGHGHLGWTMCAGSAKITSHLISGQK
;
A
#
# COMPACT_ATOMS: atom_id res chain seq x y z
N SER A 1 7.62 -10.32 -14.61
CA SER A 1 6.92 -9.63 -13.51
C SER A 1 5.40 -9.87 -13.57
N LEU A 2 4.66 -9.54 -12.50
CA LEU A 2 3.18 -9.59 -12.53
C LEU A 2 2.59 -8.67 -13.60
N VAL A 3 3.22 -7.54 -13.84
CA VAL A 3 2.84 -6.58 -14.89
C VAL A 3 2.88 -7.24 -16.28
N ASP A 4 3.90 -8.03 -16.55
CA ASP A 4 4.04 -8.71 -17.85
C ASP A 4 2.95 -9.79 -18.04
N ILE A 5 2.63 -10.49 -16.96
CA ILE A 5 1.51 -11.46 -16.95
C ILE A 5 0.19 -10.76 -17.22
N CYS A 6 -0.08 -9.64 -16.55
CA CYS A 6 -1.29 -8.84 -16.79
C CYS A 6 -1.39 -8.38 -18.25
N LYS A 7 -0.30 -7.83 -18.81
CA LYS A 7 -0.26 -7.39 -20.21
C LYS A 7 -0.49 -8.53 -21.18
N LYS A 8 0.13 -9.71 -20.95
CA LYS A 8 -0.10 -10.91 -21.78
C LYS A 8 -1.56 -11.37 -21.75
N ASN A 9 -2.27 -11.11 -20.65
CA ASN A 9 -3.70 -11.40 -20.51
C ASN A 9 -4.61 -10.24 -20.94
N GLY A 10 -4.10 -9.26 -21.68
CA GLY A 10 -4.89 -8.18 -22.28
C GLY A 10 -5.11 -6.97 -21.39
N ALA A 11 -4.48 -6.89 -20.22
CA ALA A 11 -4.61 -5.71 -19.34
C ALA A 11 -3.87 -4.50 -19.92
N THR A 12 -4.53 -3.35 -19.95
CA THR A 12 -3.94 -2.05 -20.28
C THR A 12 -3.58 -1.30 -19.00
N LEU A 13 -2.35 -0.80 -18.92
CA LEU A 13 -1.89 0.03 -17.81
C LEU A 13 -1.73 1.48 -18.28
N THR A 14 -2.44 2.38 -17.60
CA THR A 14 -2.39 3.83 -17.89
C THR A 14 -1.82 4.56 -16.68
N PHE A 15 -0.55 4.93 -16.77
CA PHE A 15 0.18 5.63 -15.71
C PHE A 15 -0.06 7.14 -15.75
N ASN A 16 0.30 7.84 -14.64
CA ASN A 16 0.16 9.30 -14.50
C ASN A 16 -1.28 9.76 -14.80
N THR A 17 -2.25 8.98 -14.30
CA THR A 17 -3.67 9.22 -14.52
C THR A 17 -4.35 9.46 -13.18
N SER A 18 -4.95 10.63 -13.03
CA SER A 18 -5.64 11.05 -11.81
C SER A 18 -7.14 11.09 -12.06
N ILE A 19 -7.92 10.44 -11.20
CA ILE A 19 -9.38 10.51 -11.21
C ILE A 19 -9.80 11.90 -10.72
N GLN A 20 -10.59 12.59 -11.52
CA GLN A 20 -11.12 13.93 -11.24
C GLN A 20 -12.59 13.88 -10.82
N ASN A 21 -13.38 12.97 -11.39
CA ASN A 21 -14.79 12.81 -11.08
C ASN A 21 -15.31 11.43 -11.49
N ILE A 22 -16.47 11.06 -10.94
CA ILE A 22 -17.24 9.87 -11.30
C ILE A 22 -18.65 10.30 -11.70
N GLU A 23 -19.04 10.03 -12.93
CA GLU A 23 -20.43 10.19 -13.37
C GLU A 23 -21.21 8.88 -13.15
N ASN A 24 -22.39 8.99 -12.50
CA ASN A 24 -23.25 7.87 -12.19
C ASN A 24 -24.74 8.22 -12.40
N ASP A 25 -25.60 7.20 -12.44
CA ASP A 25 -27.06 7.32 -12.50
C ASP A 25 -27.72 7.00 -11.15
N LYS A 26 -27.00 7.15 -10.04
CA LYS A 26 -27.38 6.78 -8.66
C LYS A 26 -27.33 5.28 -8.36
N ARG A 27 -27.22 4.43 -9.36
CA ARG A 27 -27.13 2.97 -9.23
C ARG A 27 -25.81 2.42 -9.77
N ASN A 28 -25.38 2.93 -10.92
CA ASN A 28 -24.18 2.47 -11.60
C ASN A 28 -23.27 3.65 -11.99
N ILE A 29 -21.97 3.42 -11.91
CA ILE A 29 -20.98 4.30 -12.53
C ILE A 29 -21.13 4.18 -14.05
N LYS A 30 -21.22 5.33 -14.73
CA LYS A 30 -21.29 5.42 -16.20
C LYS A 30 -19.92 5.66 -16.81
N LYS A 31 -19.12 6.51 -16.16
CA LYS A 31 -17.73 6.77 -16.56
C LYS A 31 -16.91 7.36 -15.42
N ILE A 32 -15.60 7.16 -15.51
CA ILE A 32 -14.60 7.83 -14.69
C ILE A 32 -13.95 8.91 -15.54
N ILE A 33 -13.96 10.15 -15.03
CA ILE A 33 -13.32 11.32 -15.64
C ILE A 33 -11.93 11.47 -15.07
N THR A 34 -10.94 11.56 -15.94
CA THR A 34 -9.53 11.69 -15.55
C THR A 34 -8.84 12.82 -16.29
N ASN A 35 -7.62 13.16 -15.86
CA ASN A 35 -6.76 14.12 -16.57
C ASN A 35 -6.31 13.64 -17.96
N LYS A 36 -6.58 12.39 -18.33
CA LYS A 36 -6.24 11.78 -19.65
C LYS A 36 -7.46 11.35 -20.45
N GLY A 37 -8.64 11.83 -20.09
CA GLY A 37 -9.90 11.48 -20.76
C GLY A 37 -10.80 10.63 -19.89
N ASN A 38 -11.83 10.11 -20.50
CA ASN A 38 -12.88 9.37 -19.83
C ASN A 38 -12.72 7.86 -20.04
N PHE A 39 -12.97 7.09 -18.99
CA PHE A 39 -12.96 5.62 -19.04
C PHE A 39 -14.33 5.08 -18.71
N GLN A 40 -14.79 4.12 -19.52
CA GLN A 40 -16.04 3.39 -19.34
C GLN A 40 -15.75 1.89 -19.23
N ALA A 41 -16.47 1.23 -18.34
CA ALA A 41 -16.40 -0.21 -18.15
C ALA A 41 -17.73 -0.73 -17.58
N ASP A 42 -17.96 -2.02 -17.68
CA ASP A 42 -19.12 -2.67 -17.05
C ASP A 42 -18.98 -2.74 -15.54
N LYS A 43 -17.74 -2.90 -15.04
CA LYS A 43 -17.42 -3.05 -13.63
C LYS A 43 -16.13 -2.29 -13.28
N TYR A 44 -16.10 -1.72 -12.10
CA TYR A 44 -14.98 -0.93 -11.58
C TYR A 44 -14.46 -1.54 -10.29
N VAL A 45 -13.15 -1.51 -10.07
CA VAL A 45 -12.52 -1.93 -8.81
C VAL A 45 -11.73 -0.78 -8.24
N LEU A 46 -12.05 -0.39 -7.02
CA LEU A 46 -11.31 0.62 -6.28
C LEU A 46 -10.27 -0.04 -5.36
N ALA A 47 -9.00 0.11 -5.71
CA ALA A 47 -7.84 -0.44 -5.00
C ALA A 47 -6.76 0.63 -4.75
N CYS A 48 -7.17 1.85 -4.36
CA CYS A 48 -6.30 3.03 -4.20
C CYS A 48 -5.77 3.22 -2.77
N ALA A 49 -5.77 2.16 -1.95
CA ALA A 49 -5.22 2.15 -0.59
C ALA A 49 -5.68 3.37 0.25
N ALA A 50 -4.74 4.17 0.78
CA ALA A 50 -5.04 5.34 1.60
C ALA A 50 -5.87 6.41 0.88
N TYR A 51 -5.83 6.46 -0.43
CA TYR A 51 -6.60 7.42 -1.24
C TYR A 51 -7.99 6.94 -1.63
N SER A 52 -8.35 5.70 -1.32
CA SER A 52 -9.68 5.14 -1.62
C SER A 52 -10.85 5.94 -1.05
N PRO A 53 -10.77 6.56 0.15
CA PRO A 53 -11.88 7.37 0.68
C PRO A 53 -12.28 8.54 -0.21
N PHE A 54 -11.32 9.19 -0.88
CA PHE A 54 -11.62 10.31 -1.79
C PHE A 54 -12.42 9.85 -3.01
N ILE A 55 -12.03 8.71 -3.59
CA ILE A 55 -12.69 8.16 -4.76
C ILE A 55 -14.07 7.59 -4.39
N ALA A 56 -14.17 6.87 -3.28
CA ALA A 56 -15.43 6.35 -2.77
C ALA A 56 -16.45 7.48 -2.51
N LYS A 57 -15.99 8.62 -1.95
CA LYS A 57 -16.82 9.80 -1.72
C LYS A 57 -17.40 10.36 -3.02
N MET A 58 -16.66 10.35 -4.13
CA MET A 58 -17.18 10.74 -5.46
C MET A 58 -18.30 9.81 -5.92
N ALA A 59 -18.27 8.53 -5.54
CA ALA A 59 -19.33 7.56 -5.79
C ALA A 59 -20.46 7.59 -4.73
N GLY A 60 -20.37 8.48 -3.74
CA GLY A 60 -21.35 8.65 -2.69
C GLY A 60 -21.20 7.72 -1.48
N ASP A 61 -20.07 7.02 -1.37
CA ASP A 61 -19.77 6.12 -0.26
C ASP A 61 -18.78 6.71 0.75
N TYR A 62 -18.77 6.13 1.94
CA TYR A 62 -17.81 6.43 2.99
C TYR A 62 -16.99 5.17 3.31
N LEU A 63 -15.67 5.28 3.22
CA LEU A 63 -14.75 4.23 3.63
C LEU A 63 -13.97 4.69 4.87
N PRO A 64 -14.06 3.97 6.00
CA PRO A 64 -13.37 4.33 7.23
C PRO A 64 -11.88 3.90 7.16
N ILE A 65 -11.13 4.54 6.29
CA ILE A 65 -9.69 4.30 6.12
C ILE A 65 -8.95 5.55 6.57
N TYR A 66 -8.00 5.38 7.49
CA TYR A 66 -7.11 6.43 7.93
C TYR A 66 -5.67 6.16 7.44
N PRO A 67 -4.98 7.17 6.88
CA PRO A 67 -3.59 7.04 6.46
C PRO A 67 -2.66 7.11 7.68
N VAL A 68 -2.06 5.99 8.05
CA VAL A 68 -1.02 5.94 9.10
C VAL A 68 0.34 5.92 8.44
N LYS A 69 1.13 6.96 8.69
CA LYS A 69 2.47 7.10 8.10
C LYS A 69 3.46 6.17 8.77
N GLY A 70 4.21 5.45 7.96
CA GLY A 70 5.30 4.60 8.41
C GLY A 70 6.59 4.97 7.71
N TYR A 71 7.71 4.67 8.37
CA TYR A 71 9.04 4.97 7.90
C TYR A 71 9.83 3.71 7.63
N SER A 72 10.72 3.76 6.65
CA SER A 72 11.72 2.72 6.44
C SER A 72 13.05 3.28 5.99
N ILE A 73 14.11 2.60 6.39
CA ILE A 73 15.45 2.80 5.84
C ILE A 73 15.88 1.54 5.10
N THR A 74 16.63 1.70 4.00
CA THR A 74 17.30 0.59 3.33
C THR A 74 18.78 0.92 3.30
N VAL A 75 19.61 0.01 3.80
CA VAL A 75 21.06 0.22 3.97
C VAL A 75 21.86 -0.94 3.38
N PRO A 76 23.04 -0.68 2.79
CA PRO A 76 23.93 -1.72 2.31
C PRO A 76 24.50 -2.56 3.46
N ILE A 77 24.66 -3.84 3.23
CA ILE A 77 25.32 -4.78 4.14
C ILE A 77 26.83 -4.70 3.90
N ILE A 78 27.63 -4.49 4.95
CA ILE A 78 29.09 -4.47 4.91
C ILE A 78 29.70 -5.65 5.64
N ASN A 79 28.96 -6.29 6.56
CA ASN A 79 29.43 -7.47 7.27
C ASN A 79 28.32 -8.53 7.34
N TYR A 80 28.38 -9.51 6.45
CA TYR A 80 27.36 -10.56 6.32
C TYR A 80 27.35 -11.54 7.51
N GLU A 81 28.43 -11.67 8.28
CA GLU A 81 28.47 -12.53 9.47
C GLU A 81 27.63 -11.98 10.62
N LYS A 82 27.35 -10.68 10.61
CA LYS A 82 26.57 -9.96 11.63
C LYS A 82 25.11 -9.69 11.25
N VAL A 83 24.72 -10.13 10.06
CA VAL A 83 23.37 -9.91 9.54
C VAL A 83 22.46 -11.09 9.87
N PRO A 84 21.19 -10.87 10.22
CA PRO A 84 20.25 -11.98 10.45
C PRO A 84 20.06 -12.81 9.16
N VAL A 85 20.01 -14.13 9.30
CA VAL A 85 19.79 -15.05 8.17
C VAL A 85 18.36 -14.96 7.63
N HIS A 86 17.41 -14.56 8.49
CA HIS A 86 15.98 -14.46 8.16
C HIS A 86 15.45 -13.06 8.46
N SER A 87 14.39 -12.68 7.75
CA SER A 87 13.60 -11.49 8.11
C SER A 87 12.93 -11.71 9.46
N GLY A 88 12.75 -10.65 10.22
CA GLY A 88 12.19 -10.73 11.56
C GLY A 88 11.56 -9.42 12.02
N ILE A 89 11.04 -9.47 13.24
CA ILE A 89 10.50 -8.33 13.96
C ILE A 89 11.08 -8.36 15.37
N ASP A 90 11.64 -7.23 15.80
CA ASP A 90 11.87 -6.92 17.20
C ASP A 90 10.55 -6.36 17.75
N GLU A 91 9.83 -7.18 18.52
CA GLU A 91 8.51 -6.83 19.03
C GLU A 91 8.58 -5.77 20.14
N ASP A 92 9.66 -5.71 20.89
CA ASP A 92 9.84 -4.74 21.98
C ASP A 92 9.94 -3.31 21.41
N ASN A 93 10.61 -3.15 20.27
CA ASN A 93 10.80 -1.87 19.60
C ASN A 93 9.94 -1.68 18.35
N LEU A 94 9.09 -2.66 18.01
CA LEU A 94 8.27 -2.68 16.80
C LEU A 94 9.08 -2.41 15.52
N LEU A 95 10.31 -2.93 15.46
CA LEU A 95 11.22 -2.79 14.34
C LEU A 95 11.22 -4.06 13.50
N ALA A 96 10.63 -3.99 12.31
CA ALA A 96 10.70 -5.07 11.34
C ALA A 96 11.93 -4.91 10.44
N PHE A 97 12.58 -6.04 10.09
CA PHE A 97 13.72 -6.03 9.17
C PHE A 97 13.60 -7.14 8.13
N SER A 98 14.09 -6.86 6.92
CA SER A 98 14.03 -7.80 5.80
C SER A 98 15.25 -7.67 4.90
N LEU A 99 15.85 -8.81 4.57
CA LEU A 99 16.95 -8.89 3.61
C LEU A 99 16.45 -8.62 2.18
N MET A 100 17.19 -7.83 1.43
CA MET A 100 16.89 -7.43 0.05
C MET A 100 18.16 -7.49 -0.81
N GLY A 101 18.64 -8.70 -1.07
CA GLY A 101 19.90 -8.91 -1.80
C GLY A 101 21.11 -8.47 -0.96
N ASP A 102 21.84 -7.47 -1.41
CA ASP A 102 23.00 -6.87 -0.75
C ASP A 102 22.65 -5.76 0.27
N LYS A 103 21.34 -5.55 0.50
CA LYS A 103 20.82 -4.55 1.42
C LYS A 103 19.88 -5.19 2.45
N ILE A 104 19.62 -4.46 3.52
CA ILE A 104 18.57 -4.76 4.46
C ILE A 104 17.64 -3.56 4.58
N ARG A 105 16.34 -3.82 4.73
CA ARG A 105 15.34 -2.79 5.02
C ARG A 105 14.86 -2.93 6.46
N PHE A 106 14.88 -1.82 7.17
CA PHE A 106 14.25 -1.67 8.48
C PHE A 106 13.01 -0.80 8.35
N THR A 107 11.95 -1.17 9.05
CA THR A 107 10.67 -0.45 9.05
C THR A 107 10.14 -0.38 10.47
N SER A 108 9.76 0.81 10.89
CA SER A 108 9.13 1.05 12.19
C SER A 108 8.19 2.25 12.11
N VAL A 109 7.70 2.69 13.25
CA VAL A 109 6.88 3.89 13.48
C VAL A 109 5.47 3.80 12.87
N ALA A 110 4.52 4.35 13.61
CA ALA A 110 3.14 4.60 13.21
C ALA A 110 2.78 6.03 13.58
N GLU A 111 2.90 6.95 12.62
CA GLU A 111 2.63 8.38 12.85
C GLU A 111 1.25 8.76 12.32
N ILE A 112 0.50 9.51 13.11
CA ILE A 112 -0.81 10.04 12.75
C ILE A 112 -0.63 11.48 12.26
N SER A 113 -0.38 11.62 10.95
CA SER A 113 -0.11 12.91 10.28
C SER A 113 -1.06 13.19 9.10
N GLY A 114 -2.18 12.46 9.03
CA GLY A 114 -3.09 12.55 7.89
C GLY A 114 -2.43 12.14 6.58
N TYR A 115 -2.66 12.90 5.52
CA TYR A 115 -2.11 12.61 4.19
C TYR A 115 -0.72 13.21 3.93
N ASP A 116 -0.07 13.72 4.97
CA ASP A 116 1.31 14.20 4.84
C ASP A 116 2.30 13.02 4.85
N ALA A 117 2.90 12.76 3.68
CA ALA A 117 3.95 11.76 3.49
C ALA A 117 5.37 12.37 3.43
N THR A 118 5.51 13.67 3.71
CA THR A 118 6.82 14.33 3.75
C THR A 118 7.66 13.86 4.94
N TYR A 119 8.97 13.92 4.79
CA TYR A 119 9.90 13.55 5.86
C TYR A 119 11.22 14.30 5.73
N THR A 120 11.96 14.30 6.83
CA THR A 120 13.37 14.72 6.89
C THR A 120 14.22 13.57 7.44
N PRO A 121 15.54 13.54 7.22
CA PRO A 121 16.40 12.48 7.76
C PRO A 121 16.29 12.30 9.28
N SER A 122 16.00 13.36 10.04
CA SER A 122 15.81 13.30 11.50
C SER A 122 14.62 12.42 11.94
N ASN A 123 13.61 12.23 11.11
CA ASN A 123 12.49 11.33 11.41
C ASN A 123 12.90 9.84 11.53
N PHE A 124 14.08 9.49 11.02
CA PHE A 124 14.58 8.11 10.99
C PHE A 124 15.62 7.80 12.06
N THR A 125 15.99 8.78 12.90
CA THR A 125 17.06 8.63 13.89
C THR A 125 16.85 7.44 14.82
N GLU A 126 15.61 7.20 15.27
CA GLU A 126 15.28 6.07 16.12
C GLU A 126 15.49 4.72 15.40
N ILE A 127 15.04 4.61 14.15
CA ILE A 127 15.23 3.38 13.36
C ILE A 127 16.73 3.11 13.14
N VAL A 128 17.53 4.13 12.87
CA VAL A 128 18.99 4.00 12.70
C VAL A 128 19.64 3.52 14.00
N ASN A 129 19.33 4.13 15.13
CA ASN A 129 19.86 3.76 16.42
C ASN A 129 19.49 2.32 16.81
N LEU A 130 18.23 1.91 16.59
CA LEU A 130 17.79 0.55 16.86
C LEU A 130 18.47 -0.47 15.94
N ALA A 131 18.59 -0.17 14.67
CA ALA A 131 19.26 -1.05 13.70
C ALA A 131 20.76 -1.25 14.05
N GLU A 132 21.47 -0.18 14.44
CA GLU A 132 22.87 -0.24 14.89
C GLU A 132 23.02 -1.00 16.20
N SER A 133 22.07 -0.83 17.12
CA SER A 133 22.07 -1.53 18.42
C SER A 133 21.85 -3.04 18.25
N LEU A 134 20.93 -3.44 17.36
CA LEU A 134 20.64 -4.86 17.11
C LEU A 134 21.73 -5.57 16.31
N PHE A 135 22.35 -4.87 15.38
CA PHE A 135 23.35 -5.43 14.45
C PHE A 135 24.58 -4.54 14.34
N PRO A 136 25.41 -4.44 15.40
CA PRO A 136 26.53 -3.51 15.46
C PRO A 136 27.55 -3.74 14.34
N ASN A 137 27.93 -2.66 13.63
CA ASN A 137 28.91 -2.68 12.52
C ASN A 137 28.52 -3.64 11.36
N ALA A 138 27.23 -3.87 11.12
CA ALA A 138 26.76 -4.72 10.03
C ALA A 138 26.47 -3.93 8.75
N PHE A 139 26.19 -2.62 8.84
CA PHE A 139 25.64 -1.82 7.75
C PHE A 139 26.38 -0.51 7.52
N ASP A 140 26.33 -0.03 6.27
CA ASP A 140 26.85 1.29 5.87
C ASP A 140 25.76 2.37 5.99
N PHE A 141 25.64 2.97 7.18
CA PHE A 141 24.70 4.05 7.43
C PHE A 141 25.04 5.39 6.74
N SER A 142 26.20 5.49 6.07
CA SER A 142 26.46 6.67 5.22
C SER A 142 25.68 6.67 3.91
N LYS A 143 25.06 5.52 3.55
CA LYS A 143 24.31 5.31 2.31
C LYS A 143 22.85 4.89 2.56
N ILE A 144 22.18 5.58 3.44
CA ILE A 144 20.78 5.28 3.77
C ILE A 144 19.86 5.74 2.65
N GLU A 145 18.99 4.84 2.21
CA GLU A 145 17.82 5.17 1.39
C GLU A 145 16.61 5.34 2.32
N TYR A 146 16.11 6.56 2.43
CA TYR A 146 14.95 6.90 3.26
C TYR A 146 13.64 6.76 2.48
N TRP A 147 12.61 6.26 3.14
CA TRP A 147 11.27 6.20 2.56
C TRP A 147 10.19 6.34 3.63
N ALA A 148 9.11 7.05 3.30
CA ALA A 148 7.89 7.09 4.09
C ALA A 148 6.67 6.78 3.23
N GLY A 149 5.64 6.19 3.84
CA GLY A 149 4.41 5.86 3.12
C GLY A 149 3.21 5.75 4.04
N LEU A 150 2.02 5.86 3.43
CA LEU A 150 0.74 5.90 4.12
C LEU A 150 0.08 4.51 4.11
N ARG A 151 -0.02 3.86 5.26
CA ARG A 151 -0.73 2.60 5.45
C ARG A 151 -2.24 2.86 5.51
N PRO A 152 -3.06 2.19 4.69
CA PRO A 152 -4.51 2.35 4.69
C PRO A 152 -5.15 1.58 5.85
N MET A 153 -5.12 2.15 7.06
CA MET A 153 -5.62 1.49 8.26
C MET A 153 -7.14 1.63 8.37
N THR A 154 -7.81 0.53 8.64
CA THR A 154 -9.22 0.48 9.01
C THR A 154 -9.39 0.36 10.53
N PRO A 155 -10.54 0.74 11.13
CA PRO A 155 -10.72 0.72 12.57
C PRO A 155 -10.56 -0.66 13.22
N ASN A 156 -10.88 -1.72 12.49
CA ASN A 156 -10.80 -3.11 12.98
C ASN A 156 -9.62 -3.90 12.37
N GLY A 157 -8.77 -3.25 11.56
CA GLY A 157 -7.64 -3.89 10.88
C GLY A 157 -8.00 -4.78 9.69
N SER A 158 -9.30 -4.98 9.40
CA SER A 158 -9.74 -5.83 8.28
C SER A 158 -9.83 -5.05 6.97
N PRO A 159 -9.41 -5.65 5.84
CA PRO A 159 -9.63 -5.05 4.52
C PRO A 159 -11.10 -4.93 4.17
N ILE A 160 -11.41 -4.00 3.28
CA ILE A 160 -12.75 -3.72 2.79
C ILE A 160 -12.92 -4.38 1.42
N PHE A 161 -13.86 -5.32 1.34
CA PHE A 161 -14.29 -5.99 0.12
C PHE A 161 -15.79 -5.79 -0.12
N GLY A 162 -16.24 -5.98 -1.37
CA GLY A 162 -17.65 -5.94 -1.74
C GLY A 162 -18.01 -4.68 -2.52
N THR A 163 -19.31 -4.40 -2.58
CA THR A 163 -19.88 -3.22 -3.24
C THR A 163 -20.45 -2.24 -2.22
N GLY A 164 -20.52 -0.96 -2.58
CA GLY A 164 -21.21 0.06 -1.82
C GLY A 164 -22.54 0.44 -2.48
N LYS A 165 -22.81 1.74 -2.59
CA LYS A 165 -24.02 2.28 -3.23
C LYS A 165 -24.08 2.00 -4.73
N MET A 166 -22.93 2.00 -5.41
CA MET A 166 -22.86 1.69 -6.84
C MET A 166 -22.73 0.17 -7.03
N GLU A 167 -23.68 -0.43 -7.74
CA GLU A 167 -23.74 -1.89 -7.95
C GLU A 167 -22.58 -2.43 -8.77
N ASN A 168 -21.98 -1.59 -9.62
CA ASN A 168 -20.84 -1.95 -10.45
C ASN A 168 -19.49 -1.46 -9.93
N LEU A 169 -19.42 -0.92 -8.70
CA LEU A 169 -18.16 -0.54 -8.02
C LEU A 169 -17.84 -1.54 -6.93
N TYR A 170 -16.71 -2.19 -7.05
CA TYR A 170 -16.17 -3.15 -6.07
C TYR A 170 -15.00 -2.54 -5.31
N TYR A 171 -14.91 -2.82 -4.03
CA TYR A 171 -13.82 -2.40 -3.16
C TYR A 171 -12.83 -3.54 -2.93
N ASN A 172 -11.54 -3.23 -2.98
CA ASN A 172 -10.43 -4.08 -2.58
C ASN A 172 -9.34 -3.17 -1.99
N THR A 173 -9.50 -2.76 -0.73
CA THR A 173 -8.70 -1.69 -0.12
C THR A 173 -8.65 -1.81 1.41
N GLY A 174 -7.90 -0.95 2.08
CA GLY A 174 -7.86 -0.92 3.54
C GLY A 174 -7.04 -2.04 4.18
N HIS A 175 -6.00 -2.55 3.51
CA HIS A 175 -5.20 -3.70 3.95
C HIS A 175 -4.14 -3.36 5.02
N GLY A 176 -4.11 -2.12 5.52
CA GLY A 176 -3.12 -1.69 6.50
C GLY A 176 -1.68 -1.91 6.02
N HIS A 177 -0.87 -2.54 6.86
CA HIS A 177 0.53 -2.89 6.54
C HIS A 177 0.67 -4.27 5.86
N LEU A 178 -0.40 -5.04 5.70
CA LEU A 178 -0.38 -6.41 5.18
C LEU A 178 -0.81 -6.52 3.70
N GLY A 179 -0.97 -5.41 2.99
CA GLY A 179 -1.51 -5.41 1.63
C GLY A 179 -0.75 -6.30 0.65
N TRP A 180 0.57 -6.32 0.69
CA TRP A 180 1.37 -7.20 -0.14
C TRP A 180 1.21 -8.68 0.23
N THR A 181 1.28 -8.99 1.52
CA THR A 181 1.11 -10.36 2.04
C THR A 181 -0.25 -10.95 1.67
N MET A 182 -1.29 -10.13 1.69
CA MET A 182 -2.68 -10.55 1.41
C MET A 182 -3.05 -10.48 -0.07
N CYS A 183 -2.22 -9.94 -0.96
CA CYS A 183 -2.60 -9.54 -2.32
C CYS A 183 -3.22 -10.68 -3.15
N ALA A 184 -2.70 -11.90 -3.08
CA ALA A 184 -3.22 -13.04 -3.84
C ALA A 184 -4.61 -13.48 -3.35
N GLY A 185 -4.80 -13.57 -2.03
CA GLY A 185 -6.11 -13.87 -1.43
C GLY A 185 -7.14 -12.79 -1.71
N SER A 186 -6.75 -11.54 -1.56
CA SER A 186 -7.59 -10.37 -1.85
C SER A 186 -8.03 -10.31 -3.32
N ALA A 187 -7.11 -10.59 -4.23
CA ALA A 187 -7.41 -10.65 -5.66
C ALA A 187 -8.41 -11.76 -5.98
N LYS A 188 -8.25 -12.94 -5.36
CA LYS A 188 -9.18 -14.07 -5.54
C LYS A 188 -10.58 -13.73 -5.02
N ILE A 189 -10.70 -13.19 -3.82
CA ILE A 189 -11.99 -12.74 -3.25
C ILE A 189 -12.66 -11.74 -4.19
N THR A 190 -11.94 -10.71 -4.63
CA THR A 190 -12.46 -9.68 -5.52
C THR A 190 -12.90 -10.27 -6.87
N SER A 191 -12.12 -11.19 -7.43
CA SER A 191 -12.47 -11.88 -8.68
C SER A 191 -13.78 -12.68 -8.56
N HIS A 192 -13.96 -13.42 -7.46
CA HIS A 192 -15.21 -14.17 -7.20
C HIS A 192 -16.41 -13.23 -7.04
N LEU A 193 -16.26 -12.13 -6.29
CA LEU A 193 -17.32 -11.12 -6.15
C LEU A 193 -17.73 -10.54 -7.51
N ILE A 194 -16.75 -10.23 -8.37
CA ILE A 194 -17.00 -9.66 -9.70
C ILE A 194 -17.67 -10.68 -10.64
N SER A 195 -17.24 -11.95 -10.60
CA SER A 195 -17.78 -13.01 -11.48
C SER A 195 -19.09 -13.61 -10.98
N GLY A 196 -19.53 -13.28 -9.77
CA GLY A 196 -20.73 -13.90 -9.15
C GLY A 196 -20.51 -15.35 -8.71
N GLN A 197 -19.26 -15.80 -8.60
CA GLN A 197 -18.93 -17.13 -8.08
C GLN A 197 -19.03 -17.11 -6.54
N LYS A 198 -19.64 -18.17 -6.00
CA LYS A 198 -19.74 -18.42 -4.55
C LYS A 198 -18.51 -19.13 -4.01
#